data_7b431eb16cad1be30401755ea62f0e65
#
_entry.id   7b431eb16cad1be30401755ea62f0e65
#
_cell.length_a   1.000
_cell.length_b   1.000
_cell.length_c   1.000
_cell.angle_alpha   90.00
_cell.angle_beta   90.00
_cell.angle_gamma   90.00
#
_symmetry.space_group_name_H-M   'P 1'
#
loop_
_entity.id
_entity.type
_entity.pdbx_description
1 polymer ?
#
loop_
_entity_poly.entity_id
_entity_poly.type
_entity_poly.pdbx_seq_one_letter_code
_entity_poly.pdbx_strand_id
1 'polypeptide(L)' 'MKTQTTTFESALQKLEETVDKLEEGAIPLDEALNTFESGVRWSRECNKFLENAEQRIEKILKNKNGEYEQRELVLDR' A
#
# COMPACT_ATOMS: atom_id res chain seq x y z
N MET A 1 -1.68 -9.94 20.87
CA MET A 1 -1.46 -9.67 20.42
C MET A 1 -1.20 -9.24 19.69
N LYS A 2 -1.08 -8.91 19.31
CA LYS A 2 -0.91 -8.51 18.66
C LYS A 2 -0.15 -8.16 18.07
N THR A 3 -0.23 -8.30 17.49
CA THR A 3 0.88 -8.13 16.94
C THR A 3 1.14 -6.83 16.47
N GLN A 4 2.24 -6.38 16.31
CA GLN A 4 2.60 -5.15 15.92
C GLN A 4 2.97 -5.06 14.53
N THR A 5 2.91 -6.09 13.79
CA THR A 5 3.32 -6.12 12.41
C THR A 5 2.37 -5.31 11.57
N THR A 6 2.90 -4.44 10.76
CA THR A 6 2.09 -3.68 9.84
C THR A 6 1.76 -4.55 8.66
N THR A 7 0.51 -4.72 8.39
CA THR A 7 0.09 -5.48 7.24
C THR A 7 -0.36 -4.51 6.18
N PHE A 8 -0.52 -5.01 4.97
CA PHE A 8 -1.01 -4.18 3.90
C PHE A 8 -2.39 -3.62 4.24
N GLU A 9 -3.23 -4.45 4.82
CA GLU A 9 -4.57 -4.01 5.16
C GLU A 9 -4.55 -2.90 6.19
N SER A 10 -3.68 -3.03 7.19
CA SER A 10 -3.65 -2.00 8.20
C SER A 10 -3.03 -0.72 7.64
N ALA A 11 -2.05 -0.83 6.77
CA ALA A 11 -1.47 0.35 6.16
C ALA A 11 -2.49 1.04 5.26
N LEU A 12 -3.25 0.27 4.52
CA LEU A 12 -4.26 0.82 3.65
C LEU A 12 -5.34 1.51 4.47
N GLN A 13 -5.72 0.92 5.57
CA GLN A 13 -6.73 1.52 6.43
C GLN A 13 -6.25 2.86 6.97
N LYS A 14 -4.98 2.92 7.37
CA LYS A 14 -4.45 4.18 7.86
C LYS A 14 -4.41 5.23 6.77
N LEU A 15 -4.09 4.81 5.57
CA LEU A 15 -4.08 5.73 4.46
C LEU A 15 -5.49 6.26 4.20
N GLU A 16 -6.47 5.39 4.24
CA GLU A 16 -7.85 5.81 4.02
C GLU A 16 -8.31 6.78 5.09
N GLU A 17 -7.94 6.54 6.33
CA GLU A 17 -8.30 7.45 7.40
C GLU A 17 -7.68 8.82 7.17
N THR A 18 -6.45 8.81 6.68
CA THR A 18 -5.75 10.05 6.42
C THR A 18 -6.45 10.84 5.32
N VAL A 19 -6.84 10.15 4.28
CA VAL A 19 -7.52 10.81 3.17
C VAL A 19 -8.86 11.36 3.62
N ASP A 20 -9.57 10.59 4.43
CA ASP A 20 -10.85 11.05 4.94
C ASP A 20 -10.70 12.34 5.73
N LYS A 21 -9.69 12.40 6.55
CA LYS A 21 -9.45 13.59 7.32
C LYS A 21 -9.19 14.78 6.44
N LEU A 22 -8.38 14.60 5.41
CA LEU A 22 -8.08 15.67 4.49
C LEU A 22 -9.30 16.11 3.72
N GLU A 23 -10.16 15.16 3.39
CA GLU A 23 -11.35 15.49 2.63
C GLU A 23 -12.36 16.27 3.44
N GLU A 24 -12.36 16.07 4.73
CA GLU A 24 -13.25 16.85 5.56
C GLU A 24 -12.98 18.32 5.43
N GLY A 25 -11.73 18.65 5.27
CA GLY A 25 -11.38 20.04 5.00
C GLY A 25 -11.62 20.99 6.13
N ALA A 26 -11.98 20.50 7.28
CA ALA A 26 -12.29 21.37 8.39
C ALA A 26 -11.25 21.27 9.49
N ILE A 27 -9.99 21.22 9.11
CA ILE A 27 -8.93 21.13 10.10
C ILE A 27 -7.95 22.27 9.88
N PRO A 28 -7.27 22.69 10.92
CA PRO A 28 -6.28 23.76 10.80
C PRO A 28 -5.18 23.37 9.83
N LEU A 29 -4.56 24.34 9.23
CA LEU A 29 -3.54 24.08 8.24
C LEU A 29 -2.41 23.23 8.77
N ASP A 30 -1.94 23.51 9.97
CA ASP A 30 -0.86 22.72 10.55
C ASP A 30 -1.24 21.27 10.64
N GLU A 31 -2.46 21.01 11.06
CA GLU A 31 -2.93 19.67 11.19
C GLU A 31 -3.08 19.01 9.83
N ALA A 32 -3.52 19.78 8.86
CA ALA A 32 -3.67 19.25 7.51
C ALA A 32 -2.31 18.83 6.96
N LEU A 33 -1.28 19.61 7.22
CA LEU A 33 0.05 19.26 6.73
C LEU A 33 0.57 18.00 7.40
N ASN A 34 0.37 17.88 8.70
CA ASN A 34 0.78 16.68 9.40
C ASN A 34 0.03 15.46 8.88
N THR A 35 -1.25 15.64 8.63
CA THR A 35 -2.06 14.55 8.12
C THR A 35 -1.59 14.15 6.74
N PHE A 36 -1.25 15.13 5.91
CA PHE A 36 -0.75 14.84 4.59
C PHE A 36 0.55 14.05 4.64
N GLU A 37 1.45 14.45 5.55
CA GLU A 37 2.71 13.75 5.69
C GLU A 37 2.49 12.31 6.13
N SER A 38 1.53 12.09 7.02
CA SER A 38 1.20 10.74 7.42
C SER A 38 0.69 9.94 6.24
N GLY A 39 -0.12 10.57 5.41
CA GLY A 39 -0.63 9.90 4.24
C GLY A 39 0.46 9.47 3.29
N VAL A 40 1.44 10.33 3.10
CA VAL A 40 2.56 9.98 2.25
C VAL A 40 3.29 8.77 2.81
N ARG A 41 3.48 8.78 4.11
CA ARG A 41 4.18 7.67 4.75
C ARG A 41 3.40 6.36 4.58
N TRP A 42 2.11 6.38 4.80
CA TRP A 42 1.31 5.18 4.65
C TRP A 42 1.21 4.73 3.21
N SER A 43 1.21 5.70 2.30
CA SER A 43 1.23 5.38 0.89
C SER A 43 2.49 4.63 0.51
N ARG A 44 3.62 5.04 1.05
CA ARG A 44 4.87 4.35 0.79
C ARG A 44 4.86 2.94 1.36
N GLU A 45 4.25 2.77 2.53
CA GLU A 45 4.16 1.44 3.10
C GLU A 45 3.32 0.53 2.22
N CYS A 46 2.22 1.05 1.70
CA CYS A 46 1.40 0.26 0.81
C CYS A 46 2.16 -0.13 -0.44
N ASN A 47 2.92 0.79 -0.99
CA ASN A 47 3.71 0.49 -2.18
C ASN A 47 4.73 -0.59 -1.93
N LYS A 48 5.34 -0.58 -0.76
CA LYS A 48 6.30 -1.61 -0.43
C LYS A 48 5.67 -2.99 -0.45
N PHE A 49 4.48 -3.10 0.12
CA PHE A 49 3.80 -4.37 0.14
C PHE A 49 3.48 -4.84 -1.28
N LEU A 50 3.05 -3.92 -2.11
CA LEU A 50 2.70 -4.27 -3.48
C LEU A 50 3.93 -4.68 -4.28
N GLU A 51 5.04 -3.99 -4.09
CA GLU A 51 6.26 -4.35 -4.77
C GLU A 51 6.75 -5.72 -4.36
N ASN A 52 6.67 -6.00 -3.08
CA ASN A 52 7.07 -7.30 -2.59
C ASN A 52 6.20 -8.39 -3.18
N ALA A 53 4.91 -8.15 -3.22
CA ALA A 53 3.99 -9.13 -3.78
C ALA A 53 4.30 -9.38 -5.24
N GLU A 54 4.58 -8.32 -5.97
CA GLU A 54 4.90 -8.42 -7.37
C GLU A 54 6.13 -9.28 -7.60
N GLN A 55 7.17 -9.02 -6.81
CA GLN A 55 8.40 -9.77 -6.96
C GLN A 55 8.21 -11.23 -6.63
N ARG A 56 7.42 -11.52 -5.63
CA ARG A 56 7.19 -12.90 -5.24
C ARG A 56 6.41 -13.65 -6.31
N ILE A 57 5.46 -12.98 -6.91
CA ILE A 57 4.69 -13.61 -7.96
C ILE A 57 5.58 -13.92 -9.15
N GLU A 58 6.43 -12.96 -9.53
CA GLU A 58 7.34 -13.17 -10.62
C GLU A 58 8.24 -14.37 -10.37
N LYS A 59 8.74 -14.46 -9.15
CA LYS A 59 9.61 -15.54 -8.79
C LYS A 59 8.92 -16.88 -8.91
N ILE A 60 7.71 -16.97 -8.44
CA ILE A 60 6.96 -18.19 -8.49
C ILE A 60 6.71 -18.63 -9.93
N LEU A 61 6.34 -17.70 -10.76
CA LEU A 61 6.06 -18.01 -12.14
C LEU A 61 7.29 -18.45 -12.90
N LYS A 62 8.40 -17.80 -12.63
CA LYS A 62 9.64 -18.16 -13.26
C LYS A 62 10.04 -19.56 -12.88
N ASN A 63 9.96 -19.87 -11.62
CA ASN A 63 10.33 -21.18 -11.14
C ASN A 63 9.48 -22.25 -11.75
N LYS A 64 8.24 -21.94 -11.96
CA LYS A 64 7.33 -22.93 -12.42
C LYS A 64 7.59 -23.36 -13.83
N ASN A 65 7.87 -22.45 -14.70
CA ASN A 65 8.03 -22.77 -16.08
C ASN A 65 9.33 -22.35 -16.68
N GLY A 66 10.15 -21.74 -15.92
CA GLY A 66 11.33 -21.20 -16.48
C GLY A 66 11.01 -19.93 -17.22
N GLU A 67 9.79 -19.63 -17.38
CA GLU A 67 9.39 -18.40 -17.98
C GLU A 67 7.99 -18.17 -17.49
N TYR A 68 7.52 -17.00 -17.48
CA TYR A 68 6.20 -16.75 -16.95
C TYR A 68 5.34 -15.98 -17.90
N GLU A 69 4.06 -16.12 -17.67
CA GLU A 69 3.08 -15.50 -18.51
C GLU A 69 2.61 -14.27 -17.85
N GLN A 70 3.27 -13.20 -18.07
CA GLN A 70 2.92 -12.00 -17.41
C GLN A 70 1.56 -11.54 -17.64
N ARG A 71 1.06 -11.72 -18.81
CA ARG A 71 -0.22 -11.20 -19.10
C ARG A 71 -1.31 -11.82 -18.27
N GLU A 72 -1.00 -12.95 -17.69
CA GLU A 72 -2.01 -13.59 -16.88
C GLU A 72 -2.16 -12.90 -15.56
N LEU A 73 -1.23 -12.06 -15.25
CA LEU A 73 -1.27 -11.44 -13.98
C LEU A 73 -1.60 -10.00 -14.02
N VAL A 74 -2.20 -9.58 -15.05
CA VAL A 74 -2.57 -8.21 -15.11
C VAL A 74 -3.60 -8.01 -14.09
N LEU A 75 -3.24 -7.42 -13.11
CA LEU A 75 -4.18 -7.18 -12.12
C LEU A 75 -4.92 -5.99 -12.43
N ASP A 76 -4.96 -5.69 -13.04
CA ASP A 76 -5.44 -4.64 -13.38
C ASP A 76 -6.32 -4.15 -13.12
N ARG A 77 -6.16 -3.81 -13.21
CA ARG A 77 -6.65 -3.18 -12.95
C ARG A 77 -7.32 -2.92 -13.11
#